data_c6a4e79bbc761bbdd0970dbfaddc7ef7
#
_entry.id   c6a4e79bbc761bbdd0970dbfaddc7ef7
#
_cell.length_a   1.000
_cell.length_b   1.000
_cell.length_c   1.000
_cell.angle_alpha   90.00
_cell.angle_beta   90.00
_cell.angle_gamma   90.00
#
_symmetry.space_group_name_H-M   'P 1'
#
loop_
_entity.id
_entity.type
_entity.pdbx_description
1 polymer ?
#
loop_
_entity_poly.entity_id
_entity_poly.type
_entity_poly.pdbx_seq_one_letter_code
_entity_poly.pdbx_strand_id
1 'polypeptide(L)'
;MNRQVRRVGLALTVMFIALFAIASSIQVVRTESLYQDSRNVRASYETYKTQRGSILVGQTEIVTSDAVNDQYRFLRKYDSVLYSAVAGYFSIFTGSSGIERSMNSLLAGQSSAQFFEQINALLDGTPVTGAAVELSLDPEVQRAAWDALGGRKGAVVALDPTTGRILAMVSKPTFDANLMAGHEYEPVNQAYRDYLEDPDKPLVNRAIGGDLYPPGSVFKLIVAAAALESGRYSTTTTFENLDRYRLPGTTTTIQNSSGNSCGDGVLVTLEQALVRSCNIPFAMLAVDLGQDRIRAMAELMGFRDEIAIPLSVTPSVYPTDLELSQLALTGFGQFDVRVSPLQIAMSTAAIANQGVIIKPQLIDQVVASNLNVLSQPEPQVFSSPMSRETAALLTRMMVDSVGYGAATNAAIPQVAVAGKTGTAENGPDDPYTLWFTGFAPAESPQVVVTVVVEDGGGIGQNGTGNQIAAPIAKAVMKAALNR
;
A
#
# COMPACT_ATOMS: atom_id res chain seq x y z
N MET A 1 52.00 44.91 23.78
CA MET A 1 50.60 44.55 24.08
C MET A 1 50.53 43.07 24.40
N ASN A 2 50.04 42.76 25.58
CA ASN A 2 50.23 41.57 26.41
C ASN A 2 49.89 40.22 25.72
N ARG A 3 50.79 39.23 25.84
CA ARG A 3 50.53 37.81 25.49
C ARG A 3 49.21 37.29 26.11
N GLN A 4 48.85 37.83 27.27
CA GLN A 4 47.61 37.51 27.96
C GLN A 4 46.36 38.01 27.22
N VAL A 5 46.38 39.26 26.70
CA VAL A 5 45.28 39.82 25.90
C VAL A 5 45.06 39.03 24.59
N ARG A 6 46.14 38.60 23.93
CA ARG A 6 46.06 37.73 22.75
C ARG A 6 45.47 36.35 23.08
N ARG A 7 45.80 35.75 24.22
CA ARG A 7 45.22 34.46 24.64
C ARG A 7 43.77 34.57 24.96
N VAL A 8 43.32 35.65 25.64
CA VAL A 8 41.90 35.93 25.89
C VAL A 8 41.15 36.18 24.58
N GLY A 9 41.73 36.97 23.68
CA GLY A 9 41.14 37.21 22.37
C GLY A 9 40.97 35.93 21.54
N LEU A 10 42.00 35.05 21.55
CA LEU A 10 41.94 33.76 20.88
C LEU A 10 40.85 32.84 21.48
N ALA A 11 40.76 32.79 22.81
CA ALA A 11 39.77 31.99 23.52
C ALA A 11 38.32 32.46 23.18
N LEU A 12 38.08 33.77 23.17
CA LEU A 12 36.82 34.33 22.78
C LEU A 12 36.45 34.02 21.32
N THR A 13 37.42 34.17 20.39
CA THR A 13 37.22 33.84 18.99
C THR A 13 36.83 32.37 18.79
N VAL A 14 37.56 31.45 19.44
CA VAL A 14 37.25 30.00 19.41
C VAL A 14 35.84 29.73 19.96
N MET A 15 35.46 30.40 21.05
CA MET A 15 34.14 30.26 21.67
C MET A 15 33.04 30.76 20.73
N PHE A 16 33.24 31.90 20.05
CA PHE A 16 32.30 32.41 19.04
C PHE A 16 32.16 31.50 17.82
N ILE A 17 33.30 30.95 17.32
CA ILE A 17 33.29 29.99 16.21
C ILE A 17 32.53 28.73 16.63
N ALA A 18 32.74 28.21 17.83
CA ALA A 18 32.02 27.02 18.33
C ALA A 18 30.52 27.30 18.47
N LEU A 19 30.13 28.46 19.03
CA LEU A 19 28.72 28.87 19.13
C LEU A 19 28.08 29.02 17.74
N PHE A 20 28.79 29.63 16.79
CA PHE A 20 28.31 29.77 15.42
C PHE A 20 28.13 28.42 14.73
N ALA A 21 29.10 27.50 14.87
CA ALA A 21 29.05 26.17 14.33
C ALA A 21 27.86 25.34 14.91
N ILE A 22 27.64 25.44 16.24
CA ILE A 22 26.50 24.79 16.89
C ILE A 22 25.18 25.39 16.43
N ALA A 23 25.07 26.73 16.38
CA ALA A 23 23.87 27.41 15.91
C ALA A 23 23.55 27.05 14.46
N SER A 24 24.56 27.05 13.58
CA SER A 24 24.43 26.63 12.19
C SER A 24 24.02 25.15 12.05
N SER A 25 24.58 24.28 12.86
CA SER A 25 24.20 22.85 12.89
C SER A 25 22.73 22.68 13.30
N ILE A 26 22.27 23.41 14.29
CA ILE A 26 20.86 23.36 14.72
C ILE A 26 19.94 23.95 13.65
N GLN A 27 20.30 25.11 13.08
CA GLN A 27 19.45 25.86 12.15
C GLN A 27 19.43 25.31 10.72
N VAL A 28 20.44 24.56 10.29
CA VAL A 28 20.57 24.04 8.92
C VAL A 28 20.47 22.52 8.87
N VAL A 29 21.24 21.81 9.70
CA VAL A 29 21.36 20.34 9.63
C VAL A 29 20.23 19.64 10.39
N ARG A 30 19.82 20.19 11.55
CA ARG A 30 18.83 19.57 12.44
C ARG A 30 17.44 20.18 12.35
N THR A 31 17.23 21.17 11.51
CA THR A 31 15.97 21.90 11.40
C THR A 31 14.80 20.96 11.14
N GLU A 32 14.92 20.11 10.13
CA GLU A 32 13.87 19.15 9.77
C GLU A 32 13.51 18.21 10.93
N SER A 33 14.52 17.61 11.57
CA SER A 33 14.30 16.70 12.70
C SER A 33 13.71 17.38 13.93
N LEU A 34 14.00 18.66 14.14
CA LEU A 34 13.45 19.46 15.25
C LEU A 34 12.02 19.93 14.97
N TYR A 35 11.68 20.23 13.72
CA TYR A 35 10.32 20.57 13.33
C TYR A 35 9.39 19.35 13.41
N GLN A 36 9.90 18.16 13.11
CA GLN A 36 9.14 16.91 13.18
C GLN A 36 9.04 16.35 14.62
N ASP A 37 9.78 16.90 15.59
CA ASP A 37 9.70 16.47 16.98
C ASP A 37 8.35 16.87 17.59
N SER A 38 7.54 15.88 17.97
CA SER A 38 6.20 16.08 18.56
C SER A 38 6.19 16.92 19.84
N ARG A 39 7.35 17.12 20.47
CA ARG A 39 7.52 17.97 21.66
C ARG A 39 7.73 19.45 21.31
N ASN A 40 7.92 19.80 20.04
CA ASN A 40 8.15 21.16 19.60
C ASN A 40 6.83 21.92 19.38
N VAL A 41 6.14 22.21 20.45
CA VAL A 41 4.83 22.90 20.47
C VAL A 41 4.88 24.25 19.75
N ARG A 42 6.02 24.99 19.82
CA ARG A 42 6.13 26.32 19.21
C ARG A 42 6.16 26.25 17.68
N ALA A 43 6.88 25.29 17.10
CA ALA A 43 6.90 25.08 15.67
C ALA A 43 5.50 24.67 15.17
N SER A 44 4.81 23.85 15.94
CA SER A 44 3.42 23.47 15.65
C SER A 44 2.49 24.69 15.61
N TYR A 45 2.55 25.60 16.57
CA TYR A 45 1.68 26.78 16.61
C TYR A 45 1.84 27.71 15.40
N GLU A 46 3.06 27.93 14.92
CA GLU A 46 3.28 28.75 13.72
C GLU A 46 2.79 28.03 12.45
N THR A 47 2.90 26.70 12.41
CA THR A 47 2.38 25.89 11.31
C THR A 47 0.86 26.02 11.17
N TYR A 48 0.13 26.16 12.28
CA TYR A 48 -1.34 26.32 12.26
C TYR A 48 -1.80 27.71 11.76
N LYS A 49 -0.93 28.73 11.83
CA LYS A 49 -1.22 30.07 11.31
C LYS A 49 -0.85 30.26 9.84
N THR A 50 -0.20 29.28 9.25
CA THR A 50 0.21 29.29 7.84
C THR A 50 -0.91 28.72 6.98
N GLN A 51 -1.20 29.35 5.85
CA GLN A 51 -2.09 28.75 4.86
C GLN A 51 -1.39 27.54 4.24
N ARG A 52 -1.81 26.35 4.69
CA ARG A 52 -1.27 25.10 4.16
C ARG A 52 -1.67 24.92 2.70
N GLY A 53 -0.75 24.41 1.89
CA GLY A 53 -1.00 24.08 0.50
C GLY A 53 -2.12 23.05 0.34
N SER A 54 -2.79 23.08 -0.78
CA SER A 54 -3.87 22.16 -1.11
C SER A 54 -3.32 20.75 -1.41
N ILE A 55 -4.13 19.72 -1.16
CA ILE A 55 -3.90 18.37 -1.68
C ILE A 55 -4.89 18.17 -2.82
N LEU A 56 -4.38 17.73 -3.99
CA LEU A 56 -5.17 17.57 -5.20
C LEU A 56 -5.21 16.09 -5.65
N VAL A 57 -6.29 15.76 -6.33
CA VAL A 57 -6.44 14.54 -7.12
C VAL A 57 -6.87 14.95 -8.52
N GLY A 58 -5.98 14.81 -9.51
CA GLY A 58 -6.13 15.44 -10.79
C GLY A 58 -6.18 16.97 -10.62
N GLN A 59 -7.20 17.63 -11.16
CA GLN A 59 -7.38 19.09 -11.04
C GLN A 59 -8.27 19.51 -9.87
N THR A 60 -8.69 18.57 -9.01
CA THR A 60 -9.62 18.84 -7.92
C THR A 60 -8.88 18.95 -6.59
N GLU A 61 -9.04 20.05 -5.90
CA GLU A 61 -8.58 20.21 -4.52
C GLU A 61 -9.47 19.39 -3.58
N ILE A 62 -8.91 18.33 -3.02
CA ILE A 62 -9.61 17.45 -2.07
C ILE A 62 -9.39 17.86 -0.61
N VAL A 63 -8.36 18.68 -0.36
CA VAL A 63 -8.06 19.26 0.95
C VAL A 63 -7.61 20.71 0.76
N THR A 64 -8.27 21.65 1.45
CA THR A 64 -8.01 23.09 1.37
C THR A 64 -7.74 23.69 2.75
N SER A 65 -7.34 24.96 2.81
CA SER A 65 -7.20 25.75 4.03
C SER A 65 -8.02 27.03 3.90
N ASP A 66 -9.16 27.06 4.58
CA ASP A 66 -10.09 28.19 4.56
C ASP A 66 -9.72 29.20 5.64
N ALA A 67 -9.68 30.48 5.28
CA ALA A 67 -9.40 31.55 6.24
C ALA A 67 -10.55 31.68 7.24
N VAL A 68 -10.21 31.71 8.54
CA VAL A 68 -11.15 31.87 9.65
C VAL A 68 -10.71 33.01 10.58
N ASN A 69 -11.68 33.59 11.31
CA ASN A 69 -11.42 34.69 12.22
C ASN A 69 -11.21 34.20 13.67
N ASP A 70 -10.15 33.41 13.87
CA ASP A 70 -9.70 32.95 15.18
C ASP A 70 -8.18 33.05 15.34
N GLN A 71 -7.62 32.55 16.46
CA GLN A 71 -6.19 32.61 16.74
C GLN A 71 -5.33 31.78 15.80
N TYR A 72 -5.92 30.79 15.09
CA TYR A 72 -5.23 29.89 14.16
C TYR A 72 -5.30 30.35 12.72
N ARG A 73 -6.19 31.26 12.38
CA ARG A 73 -6.31 31.95 11.08
C ARG A 73 -6.80 31.08 9.91
N PHE A 74 -6.51 29.78 9.88
CA PHE A 74 -6.87 28.87 8.80
C PHE A 74 -7.42 27.57 9.35
N LEU A 75 -8.58 27.14 8.85
CA LEU A 75 -9.20 25.86 9.13
C LEU A 75 -8.93 24.89 7.97
N ARG A 76 -8.39 23.72 8.29
CA ARG A 76 -8.18 22.66 7.31
C ARG A 76 -9.49 21.98 6.99
N LYS A 77 -9.82 21.84 5.70
CA LYS A 77 -11.10 21.31 5.22
C LYS A 77 -10.88 20.17 4.24
N TYR A 78 -11.61 19.09 4.41
CA TYR A 78 -11.57 17.87 3.61
C TYR A 78 -12.87 17.71 2.87
N ASP A 79 -12.82 17.61 1.54
CA ASP A 79 -14.00 17.55 0.67
C ASP A 79 -14.80 16.26 0.87
N SER A 80 -14.11 15.13 1.06
CA SER A 80 -14.76 13.82 1.13
C SER A 80 -13.98 12.80 1.95
N VAL A 81 -14.68 11.95 2.69
CA VAL A 81 -14.13 10.77 3.38
C VAL A 81 -13.51 9.74 2.42
N LEU A 82 -13.82 9.84 1.13
CA LEU A 82 -13.27 9.02 0.06
C LEU A 82 -11.74 8.98 0.04
N TYR A 83 -11.09 10.06 0.46
CA TYR A 83 -9.65 10.24 0.43
C TYR A 83 -9.00 10.17 1.82
N SER A 84 -9.79 10.03 2.90
CA SER A 84 -9.29 10.13 4.28
C SER A 84 -8.16 9.15 4.59
N ALA A 85 -8.24 7.91 4.09
CA ALA A 85 -7.19 6.90 4.31
C ALA A 85 -5.83 7.28 3.71
N VAL A 86 -5.81 8.14 2.67
CA VAL A 86 -4.59 8.63 2.01
C VAL A 86 -4.22 10.02 2.51
N ALA A 87 -5.13 10.98 2.42
CA ALA A 87 -4.88 12.35 2.85
C ALA A 87 -4.52 12.43 4.34
N GLY A 88 -5.15 11.59 5.16
CA GLY A 88 -5.04 11.67 6.61
C GLY A 88 -5.84 12.82 7.17
N TYR A 89 -5.38 13.36 8.29
CA TYR A 89 -5.92 14.55 8.95
C TYR A 89 -4.79 15.43 9.48
N PHE A 90 -5.10 16.71 9.69
CA PHE A 90 -4.23 17.68 10.33
C PHE A 90 -4.99 18.35 11.48
N SER A 91 -4.55 18.10 12.70
CA SER A 91 -5.21 18.54 13.92
C SER A 91 -4.25 19.25 14.84
N ILE A 92 -4.74 20.37 15.42
CA ILE A 92 -4.01 21.16 16.41
C ILE A 92 -3.78 20.34 17.72
N PHE A 93 -4.70 19.46 18.03
CA PHE A 93 -4.74 18.76 19.34
C PHE A 93 -4.25 17.32 19.29
N THR A 94 -4.47 16.63 18.13
CA THR A 94 -4.18 15.20 18.00
C THR A 94 -3.09 14.90 17.00
N GLY A 95 -2.47 15.95 16.41
CA GLY A 95 -1.38 15.82 15.43
C GLY A 95 -1.87 15.57 14.01
N SER A 96 -1.12 14.80 13.24
CA SER A 96 -1.43 14.57 11.83
C SER A 96 -1.17 13.13 11.41
N SER A 97 -1.80 12.69 10.32
CA SER A 97 -1.61 11.40 9.71
C SER A 97 -1.56 11.50 8.18
N GLY A 98 -1.33 10.39 7.48
CA GLY A 98 -1.39 10.34 6.03
C GLY A 98 -0.43 11.32 5.33
N ILE A 99 -0.83 11.82 4.18
CA ILE A 99 -0.11 12.82 3.39
C ILE A 99 0.07 14.13 4.17
N GLU A 100 -0.91 14.52 5.00
CA GLU A 100 -0.80 15.69 5.88
C GLU A 100 0.44 15.63 6.78
N ARG A 101 0.79 14.43 7.26
CA ARG A 101 1.97 14.20 8.10
C ARG A 101 3.24 14.08 7.27
N SER A 102 3.23 13.23 6.26
CA SER A 102 4.44 12.89 5.50
C SER A 102 4.95 14.05 4.62
N MET A 103 4.03 14.90 4.15
CA MET A 103 4.35 16.08 3.34
C MET A 103 4.24 17.40 4.13
N ASN A 104 4.28 17.32 5.47
CA ASN A 104 4.03 18.48 6.34
C ASN A 104 4.92 19.67 6.05
N SER A 105 6.22 19.48 5.85
CA SER A 105 7.15 20.58 5.58
C SER A 105 6.83 21.33 4.29
N LEU A 106 6.42 20.61 3.24
CA LEU A 106 6.00 21.19 1.96
C LEU A 106 4.64 21.90 2.08
N LEU A 107 3.67 21.20 2.68
CA LEU A 107 2.33 21.76 2.89
C LEU A 107 2.33 22.99 3.80
N ALA A 108 3.28 23.11 4.72
CA ALA A 108 3.40 24.25 5.63
C ALA A 108 4.32 25.36 5.10
N GLY A 109 4.89 25.23 3.90
CA GLY A 109 5.80 26.23 3.34
C GLY A 109 7.18 26.28 4.03
N GLN A 110 7.59 25.20 4.71
CA GLN A 110 8.80 25.15 5.55
C GLN A 110 9.92 24.30 4.91
N SER A 111 9.68 23.74 3.73
CA SER A 111 10.67 22.91 3.03
C SER A 111 11.84 23.74 2.51
N SER A 112 13.04 23.18 2.54
CA SER A 112 14.22 23.77 1.90
C SER A 112 14.03 23.98 0.39
N ALA A 113 13.18 23.20 -0.26
CA ALA A 113 12.82 23.40 -1.67
C ALA A 113 12.08 24.74 -1.91
N GLN A 114 11.46 25.31 -0.87
CA GLN A 114 10.73 26.58 -0.90
C GLN A 114 11.56 27.75 -0.33
N PHE A 115 12.85 27.57 -0.13
CA PHE A 115 13.74 28.57 0.51
C PHE A 115 13.69 29.94 -0.17
N PHE A 116 13.75 29.99 -1.48
CA PHE A 116 13.68 31.27 -2.22
C PHE A 116 12.33 31.97 -2.09
N GLU A 117 11.24 31.20 -2.02
CA GLU A 117 9.90 31.74 -1.78
C GLU A 117 9.78 32.32 -0.38
N GLN A 118 10.33 31.65 0.61
CA GLN A 118 10.39 32.14 2.00
C GLN A 118 11.18 33.47 2.09
N ILE A 119 12.32 33.59 1.39
CA ILE A 119 13.09 34.84 1.33
C ILE A 119 12.29 35.94 0.63
N ASN A 120 11.69 35.66 -0.51
CA ASN A 120 10.89 36.65 -1.24
C ASN A 120 9.68 37.11 -0.39
N ALA A 121 8.97 36.18 0.23
CA ALA A 121 7.87 36.48 1.13
C ALA A 121 8.30 37.40 2.30
N LEU A 122 9.52 37.14 2.87
CA LEU A 122 10.07 37.96 3.93
C LEU A 122 10.42 39.39 3.43
N LEU A 123 10.96 39.52 2.22
CA LEU A 123 11.32 40.81 1.63
C LEU A 123 10.07 41.61 1.24
N ASP A 124 9.07 40.95 0.71
CA ASP A 124 7.82 41.56 0.25
C ASP A 124 6.80 41.80 1.38
N GLY A 125 7.08 41.25 2.59
CA GLY A 125 6.16 41.29 3.72
C GLY A 125 4.88 40.47 3.51
N THR A 126 4.89 39.52 2.58
CA THR A 126 3.76 38.60 2.29
C THR A 126 3.82 37.36 3.16
N PRO A 127 2.66 36.76 3.52
CA PRO A 127 2.68 35.50 4.26
C PRO A 127 3.22 34.37 3.37
N VAL A 128 4.03 33.47 3.97
CA VAL A 128 4.45 32.22 3.32
C VAL A 128 3.21 31.31 3.20
N THR A 129 3.03 30.73 2.02
CA THR A 129 1.99 29.73 1.75
C THR A 129 2.62 28.37 1.45
N GLY A 130 1.93 27.30 1.80
CA GLY A 130 2.39 25.94 1.53
C GLY A 130 2.35 25.57 0.04
N ALA A 131 3.16 24.59 -0.37
CA ALA A 131 3.11 24.02 -1.70
C ALA A 131 1.90 23.07 -1.83
N ALA A 132 1.30 23.03 -3.00
CA ALA A 132 0.27 22.08 -3.34
C ALA A 132 0.88 20.69 -3.65
N VAL A 133 0.22 19.63 -3.20
CA VAL A 133 0.62 18.25 -3.43
C VAL A 133 -0.42 17.55 -4.28
N GLU A 134 -0.06 17.16 -5.50
CA GLU A 134 -0.94 16.40 -6.39
C GLU A 134 -0.67 14.91 -6.23
N LEU A 135 -1.73 14.16 -5.88
CA LEU A 135 -1.68 12.71 -5.73
C LEU A 135 -1.85 12.02 -7.09
N SER A 136 -1.25 10.85 -7.25
CA SER A 136 -1.39 10.02 -8.44
C SER A 136 -2.74 9.33 -8.59
N LEU A 137 -3.62 9.48 -7.60
CA LEU A 137 -4.95 8.90 -7.61
C LEU A 137 -5.77 9.40 -8.81
N ASP A 138 -6.53 8.49 -9.41
CA ASP A 138 -7.51 8.83 -10.44
C ASP A 138 -8.89 8.98 -9.77
N PRO A 139 -9.60 10.11 -9.93
CA PRO A 139 -10.86 10.36 -9.24
C PRO A 139 -11.94 9.31 -9.53
N GLU A 140 -12.01 8.84 -10.79
CA GLU A 140 -13.00 7.87 -11.22
C GLU A 140 -12.69 6.46 -10.72
N VAL A 141 -11.41 6.06 -10.77
CA VAL A 141 -10.96 4.76 -10.27
C VAL A 141 -11.10 4.68 -8.74
N GLN A 142 -10.74 5.77 -8.04
CA GLN A 142 -10.89 5.87 -6.58
C GLN A 142 -12.35 5.76 -6.16
N ARG A 143 -13.26 6.48 -6.85
CA ARG A 143 -14.70 6.43 -6.59
C ARG A 143 -15.27 5.04 -6.89
N ALA A 144 -14.91 4.45 -8.02
CA ALA A 144 -15.37 3.10 -8.38
C ALA A 144 -14.91 2.06 -7.34
N ALA A 145 -13.67 2.19 -6.81
CA ALA A 145 -13.17 1.33 -5.75
C ALA A 145 -13.95 1.50 -4.45
N TRP A 146 -14.24 2.75 -4.09
CA TRP A 146 -15.03 3.08 -2.91
C TRP A 146 -16.46 2.54 -2.98
N ASP A 147 -17.15 2.77 -4.10
CA ASP A 147 -18.53 2.37 -4.31
C ASP A 147 -18.65 0.84 -4.40
N ALA A 148 -17.72 0.19 -5.12
CA ALA A 148 -17.71 -1.27 -5.26
C ALA A 148 -17.42 -2.01 -3.94
N LEU A 149 -16.54 -1.48 -3.09
CA LEU A 149 -16.28 -2.03 -1.75
C LEU A 149 -17.54 -1.91 -0.87
N GLY A 150 -18.35 -0.86 -1.07
CA GLY A 150 -19.61 -0.65 -0.35
C GLY A 150 -19.38 -0.48 1.16
N GLY A 151 -20.22 -1.11 1.97
CA GLY A 151 -20.10 -1.13 3.44
C GLY A 151 -19.17 -2.21 4.00
N ARG A 152 -18.43 -2.94 3.14
CA ARG A 152 -17.56 -4.03 3.59
C ARG A 152 -16.26 -3.51 4.19
N LYS A 153 -15.78 -4.21 5.21
CA LYS A 153 -14.49 -3.97 5.83
C LYS A 153 -13.38 -4.58 4.95
N GLY A 154 -12.39 -3.77 4.60
CA GLY A 154 -11.31 -4.21 3.72
C GLY A 154 -10.63 -3.06 2.98
N ALA A 155 -9.91 -3.40 1.92
CA ALA A 155 -9.17 -2.42 1.12
C ALA A 155 -9.15 -2.77 -0.38
N VAL A 156 -8.97 -1.73 -1.18
CA VAL A 156 -8.75 -1.84 -2.63
C VAL A 156 -7.51 -1.01 -2.99
N VAL A 157 -6.60 -1.61 -3.76
CA VAL A 157 -5.47 -0.93 -4.36
C VAL A 157 -5.54 -1.12 -5.87
N ALA A 158 -5.46 -0.03 -6.62
CA ALA A 158 -5.29 -0.06 -8.07
C ALA A 158 -4.02 0.71 -8.44
N LEU A 159 -3.19 0.12 -9.30
CA LEU A 159 -1.97 0.77 -9.77
C LEU A 159 -1.72 0.52 -11.27
N ASP A 160 -1.02 1.44 -11.90
CA ASP A 160 -0.49 1.29 -13.25
C ASP A 160 0.81 0.47 -13.17
N PRO A 161 0.88 -0.72 -13.78
CA PRO A 161 2.06 -1.58 -13.67
C PRO A 161 3.30 -1.04 -14.38
N THR A 162 3.14 -0.11 -15.32
CA THR A 162 4.24 0.43 -16.16
C THR A 162 4.90 1.66 -15.54
N THR A 163 4.14 2.44 -14.78
CA THR A 163 4.61 3.68 -14.15
C THR A 163 4.72 3.58 -12.63
N GLY A 164 4.08 2.59 -12.02
CA GLY A 164 3.96 2.46 -10.57
C GLY A 164 2.95 3.42 -9.92
N ARG A 165 2.28 4.28 -10.69
CA ARG A 165 1.28 5.23 -10.15
C ARG A 165 0.14 4.48 -9.47
N ILE A 166 -0.15 4.86 -8.23
CA ILE A 166 -1.30 4.35 -7.49
C ILE A 166 -2.54 5.13 -7.94
N LEU A 167 -3.45 4.44 -8.64
CA LEU A 167 -4.66 5.03 -9.21
C LEU A 167 -5.83 5.03 -8.22
N ALA A 168 -5.84 4.08 -7.28
CA ALA A 168 -6.79 4.06 -6.17
C ALA A 168 -6.17 3.39 -4.95
N MET A 169 -6.52 3.93 -3.77
CA MET A 169 -6.19 3.37 -2.47
C MET A 169 -7.36 3.62 -1.51
N VAL A 170 -8.18 2.62 -1.32
CA VAL A 170 -9.37 2.67 -0.46
C VAL A 170 -9.17 1.75 0.74
N SER A 171 -9.54 2.23 1.91
CA SER A 171 -9.62 1.47 3.17
C SER A 171 -10.93 1.75 3.87
N LYS A 172 -11.66 0.71 4.27
CA LYS A 172 -12.91 0.81 5.02
C LYS A 172 -12.92 -0.13 6.23
N PRO A 173 -13.59 0.25 7.34
CA PRO A 173 -14.18 1.57 7.55
C PRO A 173 -13.14 2.68 7.55
N THR A 174 -13.58 3.93 7.46
CA THR A 174 -12.73 5.12 7.44
C THR A 174 -13.29 6.19 8.39
N PHE A 175 -12.67 7.34 8.43
CA PHE A 175 -12.98 8.43 9.35
C PHE A 175 -13.27 9.73 8.59
N ASP A 176 -14.02 10.65 9.21
CA ASP A 176 -14.16 12.02 8.72
C ASP A 176 -13.05 12.89 9.32
N ALA A 177 -12.11 13.32 8.48
CA ALA A 177 -10.98 14.13 8.88
C ALA A 177 -11.41 15.55 9.37
N ASN A 178 -12.57 16.05 8.93
CA ASN A 178 -13.09 17.34 9.39
C ASN A 178 -13.40 17.34 10.89
N LEU A 179 -13.83 16.21 11.44
CA LEU A 179 -14.10 16.10 12.90
C LEU A 179 -12.84 16.27 13.74
N MET A 180 -11.66 16.01 13.17
CA MET A 180 -10.36 16.16 13.85
C MET A 180 -9.64 17.45 13.52
N ALA A 181 -10.06 18.17 12.45
CA ALA A 181 -9.44 19.40 11.99
C ALA A 181 -9.95 20.66 12.71
N GLY A 182 -11.01 20.54 13.51
CA GLY A 182 -11.64 21.66 14.21
C GLY A 182 -10.71 22.36 15.21
N HIS A 183 -11.08 23.60 15.59
CA HIS A 183 -10.32 24.44 16.51
C HIS A 183 -10.84 24.40 17.95
N GLU A 184 -11.83 23.55 18.23
CA GLU A 184 -12.38 23.36 19.58
C GLU A 184 -11.86 22.06 20.19
N TYR A 185 -11.24 22.14 21.37
CA TYR A 185 -10.53 21.01 21.99
C TYR A 185 -11.42 19.80 22.26
N GLU A 186 -12.57 19.99 22.92
CA GLU A 186 -13.41 18.88 23.36
C GLU A 186 -14.03 18.08 22.19
N PRO A 187 -14.65 18.71 21.16
CA PRO A 187 -15.20 17.96 20.03
C PRO A 187 -14.14 17.17 19.28
N VAL A 188 -12.95 17.76 19.03
CA VAL A 188 -11.86 17.12 18.32
C VAL A 188 -11.30 15.91 19.09
N ASN A 189 -11.05 16.08 20.38
CA ASN A 189 -10.53 14.97 21.21
C ASN A 189 -11.56 13.87 21.43
N GLN A 190 -12.84 14.22 21.51
CA GLN A 190 -13.90 13.21 21.59
C GLN A 190 -13.95 12.39 20.30
N ALA A 191 -14.01 13.03 19.12
CA ALA A 191 -14.01 12.35 17.83
C ALA A 191 -12.77 11.45 17.66
N TYR A 192 -11.60 11.92 18.09
CA TYR A 192 -10.37 11.14 18.02
C TYR A 192 -10.40 9.91 18.93
N ARG A 193 -10.91 10.05 20.18
CA ARG A 193 -11.11 8.91 21.08
C ARG A 193 -12.10 7.90 20.54
N ASP A 194 -13.23 8.38 20.00
CA ASP A 194 -14.25 7.50 19.41
C ASP A 194 -13.66 6.65 18.28
N TYR A 195 -12.84 7.24 17.40
CA TYR A 195 -12.15 6.50 16.35
C TYR A 195 -11.05 5.55 16.86
N LEU A 196 -10.36 5.89 17.94
CA LEU A 196 -9.33 5.02 18.54
C LEU A 196 -9.92 3.80 19.24
N GLU A 197 -11.07 3.98 19.91
CA GLU A 197 -11.78 2.95 20.66
C GLU A 197 -12.69 2.09 19.79
N ASP A 198 -12.96 2.52 18.55
CA ASP A 198 -13.76 1.76 17.57
C ASP A 198 -13.09 0.42 17.25
N PRO A 199 -13.75 -0.73 17.53
CA PRO A 199 -13.21 -2.06 17.28
C PRO A 199 -12.91 -2.31 15.78
N ASP A 200 -13.56 -1.59 14.89
CA ASP A 200 -13.33 -1.66 13.46
C ASP A 200 -12.15 -0.84 12.98
N LYS A 201 -11.44 -0.13 13.88
CA LYS A 201 -10.17 0.58 13.64
C LYS A 201 -10.21 1.49 12.38
N PRO A 202 -11.10 2.49 12.29
CA PRO A 202 -11.27 3.31 11.08
C PRO A 202 -10.04 4.16 10.73
N LEU A 203 -9.15 4.46 11.70
CA LEU A 203 -7.91 5.19 11.47
C LEU A 203 -6.82 4.37 10.75
N VAL A 204 -7.00 3.06 10.64
CA VAL A 204 -6.02 2.17 10.00
C VAL A 204 -6.22 2.17 8.48
N ASN A 205 -5.15 2.50 7.74
CA ASN A 205 -5.14 2.29 6.30
C ASN A 205 -4.78 0.83 5.96
N ARG A 206 -5.81 0.02 5.76
CA ARG A 206 -5.73 -1.42 5.47
C ARG A 206 -5.02 -1.76 4.16
N ALA A 207 -4.91 -0.79 3.25
CA ALA A 207 -4.23 -1.00 1.98
C ALA A 207 -2.72 -1.20 2.13
N ILE A 208 -2.14 -0.63 3.20
CA ILE A 208 -0.68 -0.54 3.40
C ILE A 208 -0.21 -0.96 4.78
N GLY A 209 -1.11 -1.13 5.75
CA GLY A 209 -0.72 -1.35 7.15
C GLY A 209 -1.79 -2.00 7.99
N GLY A 210 -1.60 -1.91 9.31
CA GLY A 210 -2.41 -2.60 10.30
C GLY A 210 -1.90 -4.00 10.56
N ASP A 211 -2.80 -4.91 10.88
CA ASP A 211 -2.49 -6.27 11.32
C ASP A 211 -2.12 -7.20 10.16
N LEU A 212 -1.80 -6.74 8.97
CA LEU A 212 -1.50 -7.52 7.78
C LEU A 212 -2.38 -8.79 7.64
N TYR A 213 -2.53 -9.30 6.45
CA TYR A 213 -3.47 -10.38 6.17
C TYR A 213 -2.77 -11.66 5.73
N PRO A 214 -3.30 -12.86 6.05
CA PRO A 214 -2.91 -14.06 5.36
C PRO A 214 -3.35 -13.95 3.89
N PRO A 215 -2.45 -14.15 2.91
CA PRO A 215 -2.78 -13.96 1.51
C PRO A 215 -3.65 -15.08 0.93
N GLY A 216 -3.64 -16.25 1.54
CA GLY A 216 -4.29 -17.41 0.95
C GLY A 216 -3.80 -17.67 -0.48
N SER A 217 -4.70 -18.12 -1.33
CA SER A 217 -4.34 -18.57 -2.69
C SER A 217 -3.77 -17.52 -3.64
N VAL A 218 -3.78 -16.22 -3.32
CA VAL A 218 -3.07 -15.24 -4.16
C VAL A 218 -1.56 -15.38 -4.04
N PHE A 219 -1.06 -15.94 -2.93
CA PHE A 219 0.36 -16.25 -2.74
C PHE A 219 0.88 -17.36 -3.69
N LYS A 220 -0.01 -18.19 -4.23
CA LYS A 220 0.34 -19.21 -5.23
C LYS A 220 1.00 -18.63 -6.48
N LEU A 221 0.75 -17.35 -6.80
CA LEU A 221 1.44 -16.66 -7.89
C LEU A 221 2.95 -16.54 -7.62
N ILE A 222 3.33 -16.24 -6.36
CA ILE A 222 4.72 -16.12 -5.93
C ILE A 222 5.40 -17.50 -5.94
N VAL A 223 4.70 -18.52 -5.42
CA VAL A 223 5.21 -19.91 -5.40
C VAL A 223 5.37 -20.45 -6.82
N ALA A 224 4.41 -20.21 -7.71
CA ALA A 224 4.49 -20.60 -9.11
C ALA A 224 5.63 -19.89 -9.85
N ALA A 225 5.83 -18.59 -9.60
CA ALA A 225 6.97 -17.83 -10.13
C ALA A 225 8.31 -18.46 -9.68
N ALA A 226 8.44 -18.74 -8.38
CA ALA A 226 9.64 -19.39 -7.82
C ALA A 226 9.91 -20.78 -8.44
N ALA A 227 8.85 -21.56 -8.69
CA ALA A 227 8.95 -22.85 -9.31
C ALA A 227 9.43 -22.77 -10.76
N LEU A 228 8.78 -21.92 -11.58
CA LEU A 228 9.11 -21.72 -12.99
C LEU A 228 10.54 -21.16 -13.17
N GLU A 229 10.91 -20.12 -12.39
CA GLU A 229 12.26 -19.54 -12.41
C GLU A 229 13.35 -20.51 -11.95
N SER A 230 13.01 -21.55 -11.17
CA SER A 230 13.98 -22.58 -10.80
C SER A 230 14.47 -23.45 -11.96
N GLY A 231 13.77 -23.44 -13.11
CA GLY A 231 14.01 -24.30 -14.26
C GLY A 231 13.69 -25.79 -14.03
N ARG A 232 13.27 -26.17 -12.81
CA ARG A 232 12.92 -27.56 -12.45
C ARG A 232 11.48 -27.92 -12.79
N TYR A 233 10.63 -26.92 -12.94
CA TYR A 233 9.18 -27.06 -13.15
C TYR A 233 8.74 -26.32 -14.40
N SER A 234 7.68 -26.85 -15.03
CA SER A 234 6.98 -26.24 -16.14
C SER A 234 5.48 -26.21 -15.84
N THR A 235 4.70 -25.55 -16.68
CA THR A 235 3.23 -25.54 -16.57
C THR A 235 2.63 -26.95 -16.65
N THR A 236 3.30 -27.88 -17.33
CA THR A 236 2.90 -29.27 -17.48
C THR A 236 3.44 -30.22 -16.42
N THR A 237 4.25 -29.75 -15.46
CA THR A 237 4.68 -30.55 -14.32
C THR A 237 3.47 -31.07 -13.56
N THR A 238 3.44 -32.38 -13.29
CA THR A 238 2.29 -33.06 -12.68
C THR A 238 2.49 -33.39 -11.21
N PHE A 239 1.39 -33.38 -10.47
CA PHE A 239 1.27 -33.79 -9.06
C PHE A 239 0.19 -34.83 -8.94
N GLU A 240 0.26 -35.65 -7.88
CA GLU A 240 -0.84 -36.55 -7.52
C GLU A 240 -2.12 -35.74 -7.20
N ASN A 241 -3.23 -36.13 -7.77
CA ASN A 241 -4.51 -35.46 -7.63
C ASN A 241 -5.32 -36.00 -6.45
N LEU A 242 -4.87 -35.70 -5.24
CA LEU A 242 -5.40 -36.21 -3.99
C LEU A 242 -6.63 -35.38 -3.50
N ASP A 243 -7.57 -36.08 -2.84
CA ASP A 243 -8.66 -35.42 -2.09
C ASP A 243 -8.18 -34.87 -0.74
N ARG A 244 -7.18 -35.56 -0.14
CA ARG A 244 -6.58 -35.22 1.14
C ARG A 244 -5.08 -35.42 1.09
N TYR A 245 -4.33 -34.50 1.65
CA TYR A 245 -2.89 -34.59 1.80
C TYR A 245 -2.51 -34.48 3.26
N ARG A 246 -1.80 -35.48 3.75
CA ARG A 246 -1.27 -35.46 5.12
C ARG A 246 -0.03 -34.60 5.17
N LEU A 247 -0.02 -33.61 6.03
CA LEU A 247 1.13 -32.73 6.21
C LEU A 247 2.35 -33.54 6.75
N PRO A 248 3.53 -33.32 6.18
CA PRO A 248 4.74 -34.06 6.56
C PRO A 248 5.02 -33.98 8.06
N GLY A 249 5.36 -35.10 8.69
CA GLY A 249 5.70 -35.17 10.11
C GLY A 249 4.51 -35.01 11.08
N THR A 250 3.26 -34.92 10.58
CA THR A 250 2.07 -34.71 11.43
C THR A 250 0.96 -35.74 11.17
N THR A 251 -0.11 -35.66 11.95
CA THR A 251 -1.37 -36.41 11.70
C THR A 251 -2.42 -35.53 11.00
N THR A 252 -2.16 -34.21 10.84
CA THR A 252 -3.07 -33.24 10.23
C THR A 252 -3.16 -33.47 8.72
N THR A 253 -4.36 -33.37 8.18
CA THR A 253 -4.61 -33.41 6.73
C THR A 253 -5.21 -32.10 6.23
N ILE A 254 -4.83 -31.70 5.01
CA ILE A 254 -5.42 -30.56 4.29
C ILE A 254 -6.23 -31.06 3.10
N GLN A 255 -7.12 -30.19 2.60
CA GLN A 255 -7.98 -30.41 1.44
C GLN A 255 -7.85 -29.26 0.45
N ASN A 256 -8.29 -29.47 -0.79
CA ASN A 256 -8.56 -28.36 -1.70
C ASN A 256 -9.82 -27.60 -1.24
N SER A 257 -9.96 -26.33 -1.65
CA SER A 257 -11.10 -25.48 -1.26
C SER A 257 -12.46 -26.07 -1.70
N SER A 258 -12.48 -26.94 -2.71
CA SER A 258 -13.67 -27.68 -3.16
C SER A 258 -14.07 -28.84 -2.26
N GLY A 259 -13.20 -29.23 -1.32
CA GLY A 259 -13.34 -30.47 -0.52
C GLY A 259 -13.03 -31.77 -1.29
N ASN A 260 -12.73 -31.70 -2.58
CA ASN A 260 -12.46 -32.83 -3.47
C ASN A 260 -11.10 -32.69 -4.15
N SER A 261 -10.77 -33.67 -5.02
CA SER A 261 -9.61 -33.60 -5.91
C SER A 261 -9.64 -32.37 -6.82
N CYS A 262 -8.49 -32.01 -7.38
CA CYS A 262 -8.32 -30.88 -8.27
C CYS A 262 -8.81 -31.19 -9.70
N GLY A 263 -10.12 -31.42 -9.85
CA GLY A 263 -10.72 -31.86 -11.11
C GLY A 263 -10.56 -33.37 -11.36
N ASP A 264 -10.78 -33.77 -12.61
CA ASP A 264 -10.78 -35.17 -13.01
C ASP A 264 -9.35 -35.72 -13.24
N GLY A 265 -9.18 -37.03 -13.08
CA GLY A 265 -7.91 -37.71 -13.32
C GLY A 265 -7.06 -37.97 -12.07
N VAL A 266 -6.05 -38.83 -12.21
CA VAL A 266 -5.13 -39.23 -11.12
C VAL A 266 -3.95 -38.29 -10.94
N LEU A 267 -3.68 -37.45 -11.93
CA LEU A 267 -2.65 -36.41 -11.93
C LEU A 267 -3.25 -35.06 -12.29
N VAL A 268 -2.66 -33.99 -11.76
CA VAL A 268 -3.01 -32.60 -12.06
C VAL A 268 -1.75 -31.82 -12.42
N THR A 269 -1.80 -30.99 -13.46
CA THR A 269 -0.65 -30.15 -13.85
C THR A 269 -0.57 -28.89 -12.97
N LEU A 270 0.62 -28.26 -12.94
CA LEU A 270 0.81 -26.96 -12.26
C LEU A 270 -0.18 -25.91 -12.79
N GLU A 271 -0.37 -25.85 -14.10
CA GLU A 271 -1.34 -24.97 -14.76
C GLU A 271 -2.76 -25.21 -14.24
N GLN A 272 -3.25 -26.45 -14.29
CA GLN A 272 -4.58 -26.80 -13.79
C GLN A 272 -4.74 -26.45 -12.30
N ALA A 273 -3.71 -26.70 -11.49
CA ALA A 273 -3.71 -26.40 -10.06
C ALA A 273 -3.80 -24.89 -9.79
N LEU A 274 -3.12 -24.04 -10.58
CA LEU A 274 -3.19 -22.59 -10.46
C LEU A 274 -4.56 -22.06 -10.92
N VAL A 275 -5.02 -22.49 -12.10
CA VAL A 275 -6.30 -22.10 -12.71
C VAL A 275 -7.48 -22.42 -11.80
N ARG A 276 -7.51 -23.61 -11.21
CA ARG A 276 -8.58 -24.07 -10.30
C ARG A 276 -8.33 -23.68 -8.85
N SER A 277 -7.15 -23.11 -8.54
CA SER A 277 -6.76 -22.69 -7.19
C SER A 277 -6.63 -23.83 -6.17
N CYS A 278 -6.17 -25.01 -6.58
CA CYS A 278 -6.05 -26.19 -5.71
C CYS A 278 -4.93 -26.02 -4.67
N ASN A 279 -5.14 -26.46 -3.43
CA ASN A 279 -4.20 -26.30 -2.32
C ASN A 279 -3.13 -27.39 -2.30
N ILE A 280 -3.56 -28.67 -2.48
CA ILE A 280 -2.70 -29.83 -2.29
C ILE A 280 -1.46 -29.83 -3.23
N PRO A 281 -1.61 -29.57 -4.57
CA PRO A 281 -0.45 -29.50 -5.44
C PRO A 281 0.54 -28.41 -5.04
N PHE A 282 0.05 -27.26 -4.54
CA PHE A 282 0.92 -26.17 -4.08
C PHE A 282 1.59 -26.46 -2.73
N ALA A 283 0.93 -27.21 -1.83
CA ALA A 283 1.55 -27.71 -0.61
C ALA A 283 2.70 -28.69 -0.93
N MET A 284 2.48 -29.63 -1.86
CA MET A 284 3.52 -30.56 -2.34
C MET A 284 4.67 -29.81 -3.02
N LEU A 285 4.35 -28.85 -3.90
CA LEU A 285 5.31 -28.02 -4.60
C LEU A 285 6.20 -27.23 -3.61
N ALA A 286 5.61 -26.63 -2.58
CA ALA A 286 6.36 -25.87 -1.59
C ALA A 286 7.38 -26.73 -0.83
N VAL A 287 6.99 -27.95 -0.43
CA VAL A 287 7.88 -28.91 0.23
C VAL A 287 9.04 -29.31 -0.67
N ASP A 288 8.78 -29.59 -1.95
CA ASP A 288 9.81 -30.02 -2.90
C ASP A 288 10.70 -28.86 -3.37
N LEU A 289 10.14 -27.66 -3.53
CA LEU A 289 10.87 -26.44 -3.92
C LEU A 289 11.81 -25.94 -2.81
N GLY A 290 11.36 -26.06 -1.55
CA GLY A 290 12.07 -25.62 -0.35
C GLY A 290 11.82 -24.14 0.00
N GLN A 291 11.89 -23.84 1.30
CA GLN A 291 11.59 -22.49 1.82
C GLN A 291 12.48 -21.39 1.24
N ASP A 292 13.77 -21.68 0.99
CA ASP A 292 14.74 -20.67 0.57
C ASP A 292 14.43 -20.09 -0.81
N ARG A 293 13.94 -20.92 -1.75
CA ARG A 293 13.54 -20.43 -3.08
C ARG A 293 12.27 -19.63 -3.04
N ILE A 294 11.29 -20.04 -2.23
CA ILE A 294 10.04 -19.28 -2.07
C ILE A 294 10.34 -17.95 -1.39
N ARG A 295 11.17 -17.94 -0.34
CA ARG A 295 11.60 -16.74 0.36
C ARG A 295 12.34 -15.78 -0.56
N ALA A 296 13.32 -16.26 -1.31
CA ALA A 296 14.08 -15.42 -2.24
C ALA A 296 13.17 -14.77 -3.29
N MET A 297 12.18 -15.50 -3.83
CA MET A 297 11.19 -14.92 -4.75
C MET A 297 10.31 -13.88 -4.06
N ALA A 298 9.84 -14.14 -2.84
CA ALA A 298 9.07 -13.18 -2.07
C ALA A 298 9.87 -11.91 -1.76
N GLU A 299 11.13 -12.02 -1.37
CA GLU A 299 12.04 -10.90 -1.13
C GLU A 299 12.29 -10.09 -2.43
N LEU A 300 12.53 -10.74 -3.56
CA LEU A 300 12.62 -10.06 -4.86
C LEU A 300 11.34 -9.31 -5.24
N MET A 301 10.18 -9.75 -4.73
CA MET A 301 8.90 -9.04 -4.90
C MET A 301 8.63 -7.96 -3.85
N GLY A 302 9.57 -7.71 -2.92
CA GLY A 302 9.51 -6.62 -1.94
C GLY A 302 9.04 -7.04 -0.55
N PHE A 303 8.96 -8.33 -0.25
CA PHE A 303 8.72 -8.78 1.13
C PHE A 303 9.89 -8.39 2.02
N ARG A 304 9.62 -7.97 3.25
CA ARG A 304 10.56 -7.45 4.25
C ARG A 304 11.18 -6.09 3.92
N ASP A 305 10.96 -5.56 2.72
CA ASP A 305 11.46 -4.23 2.37
C ASP A 305 10.54 -3.12 2.90
N GLU A 306 11.15 -2.00 3.24
CA GLU A 306 10.43 -0.75 3.44
C GLU A 306 10.04 -0.19 2.07
N ILE A 307 8.77 -0.29 1.73
CA ILE A 307 8.24 0.26 0.48
C ILE A 307 8.20 1.78 0.60
N ALA A 308 8.98 2.46 -0.23
CA ALA A 308 9.12 3.91 -0.20
C ALA A 308 7.98 4.61 -0.96
N ILE A 309 6.84 4.75 -0.32
CA ILE A 309 5.78 5.72 -0.68
C ILE A 309 5.69 6.75 0.45
N PRO A 310 5.10 7.96 0.23
CA PRO A 310 4.99 8.97 1.29
C PRO A 310 4.06 8.57 2.45
N LEU A 311 3.73 7.31 2.58
CA LEU A 311 2.98 6.73 3.70
C LEU A 311 3.78 5.58 4.29
N SER A 312 3.60 5.35 5.59
CA SER A 312 4.25 4.23 6.29
C SER A 312 3.61 2.91 5.89
N VAL A 313 4.31 2.10 5.11
CA VAL A 313 3.87 0.76 4.69
C VAL A 313 4.45 -0.27 5.64
N THR A 314 3.60 -1.11 6.20
CA THR A 314 4.06 -2.23 7.04
C THR A 314 4.70 -3.30 6.15
N PRO A 315 5.97 -3.68 6.36
CA PRO A 315 6.63 -4.70 5.56
C PRO A 315 5.89 -6.04 5.64
N SER A 316 5.65 -6.66 4.48
CA SER A 316 5.07 -7.99 4.38
C SER A 316 6.07 -9.06 4.82
N VAL A 317 5.59 -10.18 5.34
CA VAL A 317 6.42 -11.20 5.98
C VAL A 317 6.24 -12.56 5.30
N TYR A 318 7.35 -13.18 4.92
CA TYR A 318 7.46 -14.61 4.69
C TYR A 318 8.25 -15.23 5.84
N PRO A 319 7.72 -16.26 6.53
CA PRO A 319 8.35 -16.84 7.72
C PRO A 319 9.67 -17.55 7.40
N THR A 320 10.51 -17.74 8.42
CA THR A 320 11.79 -18.45 8.36
C THR A 320 11.76 -19.67 9.28
N ASP A 321 12.71 -20.57 9.11
CA ASP A 321 12.93 -21.72 9.98
C ASP A 321 11.71 -22.66 10.08
N LEU A 322 11.12 -22.94 8.92
CA LEU A 322 9.89 -23.69 8.80
C LEU A 322 10.12 -25.21 8.88
N GLU A 323 9.31 -25.87 9.70
CA GLU A 323 9.12 -27.31 9.59
C GLU A 323 8.40 -27.65 8.26
N LEU A 324 8.57 -28.89 7.76
CA LEU A 324 7.99 -29.27 6.46
C LEU A 324 6.45 -29.14 6.41
N SER A 325 5.77 -29.36 7.54
CA SER A 325 4.32 -29.15 7.64
C SER A 325 3.92 -27.68 7.51
N GLN A 326 4.69 -26.79 8.11
CA GLN A 326 4.50 -25.34 8.04
C GLN A 326 4.82 -24.82 6.63
N LEU A 327 5.93 -25.30 6.06
CA LEU A 327 6.32 -25.01 4.68
C LEU A 327 5.22 -25.39 3.67
N ALA A 328 4.60 -26.57 3.84
CA ALA A 328 3.48 -26.99 3.02
C ALA A 328 2.32 -26.00 3.04
N LEU A 329 2.00 -25.45 4.22
CA LEU A 329 0.94 -24.45 4.38
C LEU A 329 1.29 -23.11 3.71
N THR A 330 2.56 -22.69 3.73
CA THR A 330 2.97 -21.47 3.02
C THR A 330 2.80 -21.58 1.52
N GLY A 331 2.82 -22.80 0.95
CA GLY A 331 2.63 -23.05 -0.48
C GLY A 331 1.32 -22.48 -1.05
N PHE A 332 0.31 -22.32 -0.21
CA PHE A 332 -0.97 -21.71 -0.59
C PHE A 332 -1.35 -20.50 0.28
N GLY A 333 -0.32 -19.84 0.88
CA GLY A 333 -0.47 -18.56 1.56
C GLY A 333 -1.12 -18.63 2.93
N GLN A 334 -0.91 -19.73 3.63
CA GLN A 334 -1.37 -19.95 5.01
C GLN A 334 -0.16 -19.97 5.98
N PHE A 335 -0.38 -20.35 7.22
CA PHE A 335 0.57 -20.24 8.32
C PHE A 335 0.90 -18.77 8.58
N ASP A 336 2.18 -18.41 8.77
CA ASP A 336 2.60 -17.04 9.17
C ASP A 336 3.01 -16.14 7.99
N VAL A 337 2.56 -16.46 6.78
CA VAL A 337 2.66 -15.50 5.67
C VAL A 337 1.70 -14.34 5.90
N ARG A 338 2.22 -13.11 5.92
CA ARG A 338 1.44 -11.90 6.17
C ARG A 338 1.75 -10.82 5.14
N VAL A 339 0.70 -10.23 4.57
CA VAL A 339 0.86 -9.28 3.46
C VAL A 339 -0.06 -8.08 3.60
N SER A 340 0.38 -6.94 3.03
CA SER A 340 -0.51 -5.83 2.72
C SER A 340 -1.13 -5.98 1.31
N PRO A 341 -2.30 -5.39 1.04
CA PRO A 341 -2.87 -5.32 -0.31
C PRO A 341 -1.92 -4.68 -1.34
N LEU A 342 -1.20 -3.64 -0.96
CA LEU A 342 -0.19 -3.01 -1.83
C LEU A 342 0.91 -4.00 -2.22
N GLN A 343 1.39 -4.84 -1.29
CA GLN A 343 2.40 -5.86 -1.60
C GLN A 343 1.90 -6.85 -2.65
N ILE A 344 0.67 -7.32 -2.52
CA ILE A 344 0.07 -8.24 -3.51
C ILE A 344 -0.13 -7.54 -4.85
N ALA A 345 -0.52 -6.25 -4.83
CA ALA A 345 -0.62 -5.46 -6.06
C ALA A 345 0.74 -5.34 -6.76
N MET A 346 1.82 -5.06 -6.03
CA MET A 346 3.20 -5.02 -6.57
C MET A 346 3.63 -6.37 -7.15
N SER A 347 3.38 -7.47 -6.43
CA SER A 347 3.70 -8.83 -6.92
C SER A 347 2.93 -9.16 -8.21
N THR A 348 1.68 -8.73 -8.30
CA THR A 348 0.86 -8.90 -9.50
C THR A 348 1.32 -7.99 -10.64
N ALA A 349 1.79 -6.76 -10.31
CA ALA A 349 2.36 -5.83 -11.27
C ALA A 349 3.64 -6.39 -11.92
N ALA A 350 4.45 -7.17 -11.21
CA ALA A 350 5.58 -7.89 -11.82
C ALA A 350 5.13 -8.77 -12.97
N ILE A 351 4.03 -9.52 -12.80
CA ILE A 351 3.48 -10.39 -13.83
C ILE A 351 2.94 -9.54 -15.00
N ALA A 352 2.16 -8.51 -14.71
CA ALA A 352 1.58 -7.60 -15.70
C ALA A 352 2.65 -6.85 -16.50
N ASN A 353 3.76 -6.48 -15.89
CA ASN A 353 4.85 -5.70 -16.50
C ASN A 353 6.06 -6.58 -16.87
N GLN A 354 5.81 -7.76 -17.42
CA GLN A 354 6.82 -8.62 -18.05
C GLN A 354 8.00 -8.99 -17.12
N GLY A 355 7.72 -9.14 -15.84
CA GLY A 355 8.70 -9.53 -14.83
C GLY A 355 9.33 -8.38 -14.05
N VAL A 356 8.94 -7.13 -14.29
CA VAL A 356 9.53 -5.94 -13.67
C VAL A 356 8.55 -5.25 -12.74
N ILE A 357 8.97 -4.95 -11.53
CA ILE A 357 8.23 -4.11 -10.57
C ILE A 357 8.75 -2.67 -10.68
N ILE A 358 7.86 -1.73 -10.93
CA ILE A 358 8.13 -0.29 -10.78
C ILE A 358 7.77 0.12 -9.36
N LYS A 359 8.56 0.99 -8.75
CA LYS A 359 8.29 1.52 -7.41
C LYS A 359 6.92 2.17 -7.37
N PRO A 360 6.06 1.82 -6.41
CA PRO A 360 4.75 2.47 -6.30
C PRO A 360 4.92 3.96 -6.01
N GLN A 361 4.14 4.78 -6.71
CA GLN A 361 4.15 6.23 -6.61
C GLN A 361 2.76 6.73 -6.21
N LEU A 362 2.71 7.57 -5.18
CA LEU A 362 1.46 8.17 -4.67
C LEU A 362 1.40 9.68 -4.94
N ILE A 363 2.53 10.31 -5.28
CA ILE A 363 2.64 11.72 -5.62
C ILE A 363 2.95 11.85 -7.11
N ASP A 364 2.17 12.63 -7.84
CA ASP A 364 2.45 13.00 -9.22
C ASP A 364 3.37 14.21 -9.27
N GLN A 365 3.05 15.26 -8.53
CA GLN A 365 3.90 16.44 -8.45
C GLN A 365 3.65 17.26 -7.18
N VAL A 366 4.62 18.12 -6.87
CA VAL A 366 4.54 19.14 -5.84
C VAL A 366 4.74 20.49 -6.51
N VAL A 367 3.79 21.40 -6.33
CA VAL A 367 3.77 22.70 -7.00
C VAL A 367 3.77 23.81 -5.96
N ALA A 368 4.70 24.73 -6.08
CA ALA A 368 4.81 25.90 -5.22
C ALA A 368 3.68 26.90 -5.46
N SER A 369 3.49 27.85 -4.53
CA SER A 369 2.44 28.87 -4.64
C SER A 369 2.60 29.79 -5.86
N ASN A 370 3.83 29.92 -6.40
CA ASN A 370 4.14 30.65 -7.63
C ASN A 370 4.00 29.79 -8.91
N LEU A 371 3.43 28.60 -8.81
CA LEU A 371 3.21 27.61 -9.86
C LEU A 371 4.49 26.92 -10.37
N ASN A 372 5.63 27.09 -9.72
CA ASN A 372 6.83 26.32 -10.04
C ASN A 372 6.69 24.89 -9.55
N VAL A 373 7.05 23.92 -10.39
CA VAL A 373 7.12 22.49 -10.00
C VAL A 373 8.37 22.27 -9.15
N LEU A 374 8.17 21.91 -7.88
CA LEU A 374 9.24 21.61 -6.94
C LEU A 374 9.73 20.17 -7.05
N SER A 375 8.84 19.25 -7.39
CA SER A 375 9.14 17.83 -7.52
C SER A 375 8.13 17.15 -8.44
N GLN A 376 8.64 16.29 -9.32
CA GLN A 376 7.85 15.40 -10.17
C GLN A 376 8.59 14.07 -10.26
N PRO A 377 8.19 13.06 -9.47
CA PRO A 377 8.89 11.77 -9.46
C PRO A 377 8.80 11.05 -10.79
N GLU A 378 9.91 10.52 -11.26
CA GLU A 378 9.98 9.66 -12.45
C GLU A 378 9.84 8.18 -12.06
N PRO A 379 9.25 7.33 -12.93
CA PRO A 379 9.17 5.90 -12.70
C PRO A 379 10.54 5.26 -12.49
N GLN A 380 10.69 4.50 -11.41
CA GLN A 380 11.94 3.80 -11.08
C GLN A 380 11.69 2.31 -10.93
N VAL A 381 12.59 1.50 -11.47
CA VAL A 381 12.55 0.05 -11.26
C VAL A 381 12.83 -0.24 -9.78
N PHE A 382 11.94 -1.03 -9.16
CA PHE A 382 12.13 -1.58 -7.83
C PHE A 382 12.96 -2.87 -7.91
N SER A 383 12.51 -3.83 -8.72
CA SER A 383 13.16 -5.12 -8.92
C SER A 383 12.71 -5.80 -10.23
N SER A 384 13.38 -6.89 -10.58
CA SER A 384 12.99 -7.76 -11.69
C SER A 384 12.95 -9.21 -11.21
N PRO A 385 11.89 -9.61 -10.47
CA PRO A 385 11.82 -10.90 -9.77
C PRO A 385 11.74 -12.12 -10.71
N MET A 386 11.30 -11.95 -11.94
CA MET A 386 11.11 -13.06 -12.88
C MET A 386 11.40 -12.66 -14.32
N SER A 387 11.62 -13.65 -15.15
CA SER A 387 11.80 -13.48 -16.59
C SER A 387 10.47 -13.10 -17.28
N ARG A 388 10.59 -12.50 -18.47
CA ARG A 388 9.43 -12.23 -19.34
C ARG A 388 8.66 -13.50 -19.69
N GLU A 389 9.37 -14.62 -19.85
CA GLU A 389 8.78 -15.92 -20.17
C GLU A 389 7.90 -16.39 -19.01
N THR A 390 8.41 -16.39 -17.78
CA THR A 390 7.64 -16.74 -16.58
C THR A 390 6.42 -15.83 -16.40
N ALA A 391 6.59 -14.52 -16.58
CA ALA A 391 5.48 -13.58 -16.51
C ALA A 391 4.38 -13.89 -17.54
N ALA A 392 4.77 -14.25 -18.80
CA ALA A 392 3.82 -14.62 -19.84
C ALA A 392 3.10 -15.96 -19.53
N LEU A 393 3.80 -16.94 -18.95
CA LEU A 393 3.18 -18.21 -18.50
C LEU A 393 2.16 -17.96 -17.40
N LEU A 394 2.52 -17.17 -16.39
CA LEU A 394 1.61 -16.78 -15.29
C LEU A 394 0.41 -16.00 -15.80
N THR A 395 0.61 -15.03 -16.71
CA THR A 395 -0.48 -14.27 -17.34
C THR A 395 -1.49 -15.21 -18.00
N ARG A 396 -1.04 -16.18 -18.78
CA ARG A 396 -1.91 -17.16 -19.45
C ARG A 396 -2.74 -17.94 -18.42
N MET A 397 -2.08 -18.51 -17.40
CA MET A 397 -2.79 -19.24 -16.33
C MET A 397 -3.79 -18.36 -15.57
N MET A 398 -3.47 -17.07 -15.37
CA MET A 398 -4.39 -16.11 -14.75
C MET A 398 -5.57 -15.75 -15.66
N VAL A 399 -5.38 -15.67 -16.97
CA VAL A 399 -6.47 -15.49 -17.95
C VAL A 399 -7.41 -16.69 -17.94
N ASP A 400 -6.85 -17.90 -17.94
CA ASP A 400 -7.62 -19.15 -17.86
C ASP A 400 -8.39 -19.25 -16.53
N SER A 401 -7.78 -18.76 -15.42
CA SER A 401 -8.47 -18.68 -14.13
C SER A 401 -9.73 -17.81 -14.17
N VAL A 402 -9.71 -16.71 -14.93
CA VAL A 402 -10.90 -15.86 -15.17
C VAL A 402 -11.83 -16.45 -16.21
N GLY A 403 -11.30 -17.11 -17.22
CA GLY A 403 -12.10 -17.67 -18.32
C GLY A 403 -13.00 -18.83 -17.86
N TYR A 404 -12.43 -19.81 -17.15
CA TYR A 404 -13.15 -21.04 -16.75
C TYR A 404 -12.70 -21.59 -15.39
N GLY A 405 -11.82 -20.91 -14.67
CA GLY A 405 -11.26 -21.38 -13.40
C GLY A 405 -11.91 -20.76 -12.17
N ALA A 406 -11.08 -20.44 -11.17
CA ALA A 406 -11.53 -19.99 -9.85
C ALA A 406 -11.88 -18.49 -9.76
N ALA A 407 -11.70 -17.69 -10.83
CA ALA A 407 -11.85 -16.24 -10.80
C ALA A 407 -12.89 -15.69 -11.80
N THR A 408 -13.86 -16.50 -12.18
CA THR A 408 -14.81 -16.22 -13.29
C THR A 408 -15.63 -14.94 -13.14
N ASN A 409 -15.91 -14.48 -11.90
CA ASN A 409 -16.70 -13.26 -11.67
C ASN A 409 -15.92 -11.97 -11.97
N ALA A 410 -14.58 -12.07 -12.21
CA ALA A 410 -13.77 -10.94 -12.68
C ALA A 410 -13.87 -10.70 -14.20
N ALA A 411 -14.49 -11.61 -14.97
CA ALA A 411 -14.57 -11.52 -16.43
C ALA A 411 -15.25 -10.22 -16.91
N ILE A 412 -14.60 -9.50 -17.82
CA ILE A 412 -15.12 -8.29 -18.47
C ILE A 412 -15.38 -8.67 -19.94
N PRO A 413 -16.59 -8.45 -20.48
CA PRO A 413 -16.87 -8.74 -21.90
C PRO A 413 -15.86 -8.04 -22.82
N GLN A 414 -15.34 -8.76 -23.80
CA GLN A 414 -14.38 -8.28 -24.82
C GLN A 414 -13.00 -7.83 -24.31
N VAL A 415 -12.70 -8.01 -23.01
CA VAL A 415 -11.40 -7.71 -22.42
C VAL A 415 -10.81 -8.98 -21.79
N ALA A 416 -9.63 -9.37 -22.20
CA ALA A 416 -8.91 -10.44 -21.52
C ALA A 416 -8.44 -9.94 -20.15
N VAL A 417 -8.97 -10.55 -19.09
CA VAL A 417 -8.61 -10.24 -17.69
C VAL A 417 -7.76 -11.38 -17.15
N ALA A 418 -6.60 -11.05 -16.59
CA ALA A 418 -5.77 -11.99 -15.85
C ALA A 418 -6.09 -11.83 -14.34
N GLY A 419 -6.43 -12.93 -13.65
CA GLY A 419 -6.84 -12.81 -12.25
C GLY A 419 -6.63 -14.06 -11.41
N LYS A 420 -6.49 -13.85 -10.11
CA LYS A 420 -6.37 -14.89 -9.09
C LYS A 420 -7.18 -14.53 -7.87
N THR A 421 -8.00 -15.44 -7.41
CA THR A 421 -8.75 -15.33 -6.15
C THR A 421 -7.98 -15.91 -4.98
N GLY A 422 -8.30 -15.46 -3.78
CA GLY A 422 -7.87 -16.02 -2.52
C GLY A 422 -9.03 -16.11 -1.54
N THR A 423 -9.00 -17.14 -0.72
CA THR A 423 -9.83 -17.31 0.46
C THR A 423 -8.89 -17.82 1.53
N ALA A 424 -8.60 -17.02 2.54
CA ALA A 424 -7.68 -17.37 3.61
C ALA A 424 -8.47 -17.66 4.88
N GLU A 425 -8.12 -18.76 5.53
CA GLU A 425 -8.67 -19.18 6.81
C GLU A 425 -7.91 -18.43 7.93
N ASN A 426 -8.66 -17.87 8.89
CA ASN A 426 -8.10 -17.15 10.05
C ASN A 426 -8.12 -17.98 11.33
N GLY A 427 -8.95 -19.02 11.37
CA GLY A 427 -9.14 -19.94 12.48
C GLY A 427 -10.32 -20.88 12.22
N PRO A 428 -10.54 -21.88 13.09
CA PRO A 428 -11.60 -22.87 12.87
C PRO A 428 -13.01 -22.29 12.73
N ASP A 429 -13.32 -21.25 13.50
CA ASP A 429 -14.64 -20.60 13.53
C ASP A 429 -14.56 -19.13 13.08
N ASP A 430 -13.38 -18.62 12.72
CA ASP A 430 -13.19 -17.22 12.33
C ASP A 430 -13.66 -16.99 10.90
N PRO A 431 -14.22 -15.81 10.59
CA PRO A 431 -14.58 -15.42 9.24
C PRO A 431 -13.35 -15.43 8.30
N TYR A 432 -13.57 -15.78 7.04
CA TYR A 432 -12.48 -15.81 6.04
C TYR A 432 -12.04 -14.41 5.62
N THR A 433 -10.76 -14.28 5.27
CA THR A 433 -10.23 -13.13 4.52
C THR A 433 -10.29 -13.44 3.03
N LEU A 434 -11.02 -12.61 2.29
CA LEU A 434 -11.30 -12.82 0.87
C LEU A 434 -10.43 -11.92 0.00
N TRP A 435 -9.83 -12.51 -1.04
CA TRP A 435 -8.92 -11.81 -1.93
C TRP A 435 -9.30 -11.95 -3.40
N PHE A 436 -8.95 -10.93 -4.14
CA PHE A 436 -8.73 -10.98 -5.57
C PHE A 436 -7.52 -10.11 -5.92
N THR A 437 -6.71 -10.57 -6.87
CA THR A 437 -5.70 -9.75 -7.53
C THR A 437 -5.67 -10.08 -9.02
N GLY A 438 -5.48 -9.06 -9.85
CA GLY A 438 -5.47 -9.26 -11.28
C GLY A 438 -5.23 -7.96 -12.05
N PHE A 439 -5.18 -8.07 -13.37
CA PHE A 439 -4.92 -6.94 -14.25
C PHE A 439 -5.68 -7.05 -15.58
N ALA A 440 -5.84 -5.92 -16.21
CA ALA A 440 -6.54 -5.79 -17.48
C ALA A 440 -5.99 -4.61 -18.32
N PRO A 441 -6.01 -4.71 -19.69
CA PRO A 441 -6.13 -5.93 -20.48
C PRO A 441 -4.91 -6.85 -20.28
N ALA A 442 -5.05 -8.16 -20.49
CA ALA A 442 -3.94 -9.10 -20.27
C ALA A 442 -2.77 -8.93 -21.25
N GLU A 443 -3.04 -8.52 -22.50
CA GLU A 443 -2.04 -8.32 -23.55
C GLU A 443 -1.29 -6.98 -23.42
N SER A 444 -1.96 -5.95 -22.90
CA SER A 444 -1.40 -4.60 -22.70
C SER A 444 -1.92 -4.02 -21.38
N PRO A 445 -1.37 -4.48 -20.26
CA PRO A 445 -1.87 -4.13 -18.92
C PRO A 445 -1.85 -2.62 -18.67
N GLN A 446 -3.01 -2.06 -18.30
CA GLN A 446 -3.20 -0.66 -17.95
C GLN A 446 -3.45 -0.48 -16.45
N VAL A 447 -3.98 -1.50 -15.80
CA VAL A 447 -4.29 -1.46 -14.37
C VAL A 447 -4.14 -2.82 -13.73
N VAL A 448 -3.50 -2.84 -12.58
CA VAL A 448 -3.51 -3.95 -11.61
C VAL A 448 -4.47 -3.57 -10.50
N VAL A 449 -5.35 -4.48 -10.10
CA VAL A 449 -6.29 -4.28 -8.99
C VAL A 449 -6.15 -5.41 -7.99
N THR A 450 -5.96 -5.04 -6.73
CA THR A 450 -5.97 -5.97 -5.59
C THR A 450 -7.05 -5.56 -4.60
N VAL A 451 -7.86 -6.52 -4.19
CA VAL A 451 -8.96 -6.37 -3.24
C VAL A 451 -8.77 -7.33 -2.09
N VAL A 452 -8.91 -6.84 -0.87
CA VAL A 452 -9.08 -7.63 0.34
C VAL A 452 -10.40 -7.27 1.00
N VAL A 453 -11.14 -8.28 1.46
CA VAL A 453 -12.38 -8.11 2.23
C VAL A 453 -12.31 -8.98 3.46
N GLU A 454 -12.46 -8.35 4.63
CA GLU A 454 -12.51 -9.01 5.93
C GLU A 454 -13.88 -9.67 6.17
N ASP A 455 -13.98 -10.43 7.23
CA ASP A 455 -15.22 -10.99 7.79
C ASP A 455 -16.07 -11.81 6.79
N GLY A 456 -15.38 -12.45 5.82
CA GLY A 456 -16.06 -13.21 4.77
C GLY A 456 -17.02 -12.35 3.92
N GLY A 457 -16.79 -11.02 3.91
CA GLY A 457 -17.67 -10.05 3.27
C GLY A 457 -19.02 -9.90 3.97
N GLY A 458 -19.11 -10.22 5.26
CA GLY A 458 -20.31 -10.18 6.08
C GLY A 458 -21.10 -11.51 6.13
N ILE A 459 -20.56 -12.58 5.51
CA ILE A 459 -21.20 -13.92 5.51
C ILE A 459 -20.28 -15.02 6.11
N GLY A 460 -19.26 -14.61 6.84
CA GLY A 460 -18.38 -15.50 7.60
C GLY A 460 -17.59 -16.47 6.71
N GLN A 461 -17.63 -17.75 7.01
CA GLN A 461 -16.94 -18.80 6.25
C GLN A 461 -17.66 -19.22 4.95
N ASN A 462 -18.82 -18.65 4.63
CA ASN A 462 -19.52 -18.91 3.38
C ASN A 462 -19.08 -18.01 2.22
N GLY A 463 -18.27 -16.98 2.49
CA GLY A 463 -17.76 -16.07 1.48
C GLY A 463 -16.57 -16.66 0.72
N THR A 464 -16.49 -16.33 -0.57
CA THR A 464 -15.32 -16.66 -1.39
C THR A 464 -14.78 -15.43 -2.12
N GLY A 465 -13.46 -15.43 -2.42
CA GLY A 465 -12.85 -14.35 -3.20
C GLY A 465 -13.54 -14.15 -4.57
N ASN A 466 -13.98 -15.23 -5.22
CA ASN A 466 -14.69 -15.14 -6.50
C ASN A 466 -16.06 -14.46 -6.37
N GLN A 467 -16.80 -14.75 -5.30
CA GLN A 467 -18.17 -14.20 -5.11
C GLN A 467 -18.15 -12.72 -4.71
N ILE A 468 -17.15 -12.29 -3.93
CA ILE A 468 -17.14 -10.96 -3.27
C ILE A 468 -16.02 -10.07 -3.79
N ALA A 469 -14.75 -10.50 -3.75
CA ALA A 469 -13.62 -9.65 -4.11
C ALA A 469 -13.47 -9.48 -5.65
N ALA A 470 -13.74 -10.52 -6.43
CA ALA A 470 -13.63 -10.46 -7.89
C ALA A 470 -14.59 -9.47 -8.55
N PRO A 471 -15.90 -9.38 -8.18
CA PRO A 471 -16.80 -8.35 -8.71
C PRO A 471 -16.36 -6.91 -8.34
N ILE A 472 -15.79 -6.69 -7.16
CA ILE A 472 -15.25 -5.40 -6.75
C ILE A 472 -14.09 -5.02 -7.70
N ALA A 473 -13.12 -5.92 -7.87
CA ALA A 473 -11.99 -5.68 -8.77
C ALA A 473 -12.42 -5.46 -10.22
N LYS A 474 -13.43 -6.21 -10.71
CA LYS A 474 -14.02 -6.01 -12.03
C LYS A 474 -14.56 -4.59 -12.22
N ALA A 475 -15.26 -4.05 -11.23
CA ALA A 475 -15.82 -2.68 -11.30
C ALA A 475 -14.68 -1.65 -11.39
N VAL A 476 -13.61 -1.82 -10.60
CA VAL A 476 -12.46 -0.93 -10.59
C VAL A 476 -11.67 -1.02 -11.91
N MET A 477 -11.40 -2.23 -12.42
CA MET A 477 -10.76 -2.41 -13.72
C MET A 477 -11.55 -1.75 -14.85
N LYS A 478 -12.88 -1.89 -14.84
CA LYS A 478 -13.75 -1.22 -15.85
C LYS A 478 -13.64 0.29 -15.79
N ALA A 479 -13.64 0.90 -14.60
CA ALA A 479 -13.44 2.34 -14.45
C ALA A 479 -12.07 2.79 -14.99
N ALA A 480 -11.00 2.05 -14.65
CA ALA A 480 -9.66 2.36 -15.11
C ALA A 480 -9.47 2.22 -16.63
N LEU A 481 -10.22 1.34 -17.29
CA LEU A 481 -10.16 1.16 -18.75
C LEU A 481 -11.00 2.18 -19.54
N ASN A 482 -11.89 2.90 -18.88
CA ASN A 482 -12.79 3.89 -19.49
C ASN A 482 -12.34 5.35 -19.27
N ARG A 483 -11.21 5.58 -18.58
CA ARG A 483 -10.66 6.90 -18.28
C ARG A 483 -9.99 7.56 -19.48
#